data_4b11867ea8569fb07a017da66b5c3c88
#
_entry.id   4b11867ea8569fb07a017da66b5c3c88
#
_cell.length_a   1.000
_cell.length_b   1.000
_cell.length_c   1.000
_cell.angle_alpha   90.00
_cell.angle_beta   90.00
_cell.angle_gamma   90.00
#
_symmetry.space_group_name_H-M   'P 1'
#
loop_
_entity.id
_entity.type
_entity.pdbx_description
1 polymer ?
#
loop_
_entity_poly.entity_id
_entity_poly.type
_entity_poly.pdbx_seq_one_letter_code
_entity_poly.pdbx_strand_id
1 'polypeptide(L)'
;MFQQIKQEQLTIYRSGILSGLPGIVHGFSSRAGGCSKEPYQELNMGMSCGDDLNSVQNNRRAFAAVLGILPEQAVCGQQVHGVHIARVSAGDGGRGFLDVSTIFAETDGLVTDQKGIALMTLYADCVPVLFYEPVRQVIAVSHCGWKGTVGKIASRMVDVMAEEYQCSRNEIRAVIGPSISQDAYEVDLPVLERFREAFSFAEEIILPVDETHGKVDLWEANRRQLLEAGLVPEHIEVSGLCTFRSEERRVGKECL
;
A
#
# COMPACT_ATOMS: atom_id res chain seq x y z
N MET A 1 9.17 10.12 -11.21
CA MET A 1 8.41 9.25 -12.15
C MET A 1 8.70 7.81 -11.83
N PHE A 2 7.67 6.95 -11.77
CA PHE A 2 7.81 5.51 -11.50
C PHE A 2 8.70 4.82 -12.53
N GLN A 3 9.50 3.87 -12.07
CA GLN A 3 10.41 3.08 -12.88
C GLN A 3 10.05 1.60 -12.74
N GLN A 4 9.94 0.92 -13.88
CA GLN A 4 9.82 -0.53 -13.93
C GLN A 4 11.23 -1.14 -14.00
N ILE A 5 11.52 -2.04 -13.07
CA ILE A 5 12.82 -2.71 -12.97
C ILE A 5 12.60 -4.22 -13.07
N LYS A 6 13.29 -4.87 -13.97
CA LYS A 6 13.37 -6.34 -14.01
C LYS A 6 14.62 -6.79 -13.28
N GLN A 7 14.43 -7.62 -12.27
CA GLN A 7 15.53 -8.20 -11.51
C GLN A 7 15.27 -9.69 -11.31
N GLU A 8 16.19 -10.52 -11.78
CA GLU A 8 15.96 -11.96 -11.95
C GLU A 8 14.70 -12.21 -12.79
N GLN A 9 13.73 -12.93 -12.25
CA GLN A 9 12.44 -13.18 -12.92
C GLN A 9 11.32 -12.25 -12.44
N LEU A 10 11.61 -11.34 -11.48
CA LEU A 10 10.59 -10.45 -10.92
C LEU A 10 10.57 -9.10 -11.64
N THR A 11 9.37 -8.55 -11.77
CA THR A 11 9.14 -7.17 -12.17
C THR A 11 8.75 -6.35 -10.94
N ILE A 12 9.46 -5.24 -10.71
CA ILE A 12 9.27 -4.35 -9.57
C ILE A 12 9.07 -2.93 -10.07
N TYR A 13 8.17 -2.21 -9.43
CA TYR A 13 7.98 -0.78 -9.66
C TYR A 13 8.56 0.01 -8.50
N ARG A 14 9.33 1.05 -8.81
CA ARG A 14 9.92 1.98 -7.83
C ARG A 14 9.48 3.41 -8.11
N SER A 15 9.22 4.12 -7.04
CA SER A 15 8.92 5.56 -7.07
C SER A 15 10.17 6.38 -7.38
N GLY A 16 10.04 7.39 -8.22
CA GLY A 16 11.14 8.31 -8.53
C GLY A 16 11.51 9.21 -7.36
N ILE A 17 10.52 9.69 -6.59
CA ILE A 17 10.79 10.59 -5.46
C ILE A 17 11.42 9.90 -4.26
N LEU A 18 11.27 8.57 -4.12
CA LEU A 18 11.95 7.80 -3.06
C LEU A 18 13.29 7.22 -3.52
N SER A 19 13.45 6.87 -4.80
CA SER A 19 14.66 6.20 -5.31
C SER A 19 15.94 7.03 -5.19
N GLY A 20 15.82 8.36 -5.11
CA GLY A 20 16.96 9.27 -4.94
C GLY A 20 17.34 9.56 -3.49
N LEU A 21 16.58 9.05 -2.52
CA LEU A 21 16.77 9.36 -1.10
C LEU A 21 17.65 8.31 -0.42
N PRO A 22 18.58 8.74 0.45
CA PRO A 22 19.41 7.81 1.21
C PRO A 22 18.60 7.13 2.33
N GLY A 23 19.02 5.93 2.72
CA GLY A 23 18.50 5.25 3.90
C GLY A 23 17.18 4.51 3.72
N ILE A 24 16.61 4.50 2.52
CA ILE A 24 15.37 3.79 2.21
C ILE A 24 15.54 2.84 1.03
N VAL A 25 14.92 1.66 1.13
CA VAL A 25 14.63 0.77 0.02
C VAL A 25 13.12 0.57 -0.08
N HIS A 26 12.57 0.53 -1.29
CA HIS A 26 11.15 0.34 -1.50
C HIS A 26 10.89 -0.36 -2.84
N GLY A 27 9.70 -0.92 -3.00
CA GLY A 27 9.27 -1.51 -4.26
C GLY A 27 7.85 -2.04 -4.18
N PHE A 28 7.17 -2.03 -5.32
CA PHE A 28 5.90 -2.69 -5.53
C PHE A 28 6.13 -3.87 -6.48
N SER A 29 5.69 -5.06 -6.12
CA SER A 29 5.79 -6.23 -6.99
C SER A 29 4.74 -6.17 -8.11
N SER A 30 5.04 -6.77 -9.25
CA SER A 30 4.00 -7.26 -10.16
C SER A 30 3.48 -8.64 -9.70
N ARG A 31 2.60 -9.27 -10.50
CA ARG A 31 2.15 -10.64 -10.28
C ARG A 31 3.09 -11.69 -10.88
N ALA A 32 4.00 -11.28 -11.76
CA ALA A 32 4.83 -12.19 -12.55
C ALA A 32 6.10 -12.64 -11.81
N GLY A 33 6.62 -13.80 -12.16
CA GLY A 33 7.93 -14.30 -11.74
C GLY A 33 7.95 -15.11 -10.44
N GLY A 34 6.78 -15.47 -9.89
CA GLY A 34 6.67 -16.32 -8.72
C GLY A 34 6.54 -17.81 -9.05
N CYS A 35 6.25 -18.61 -8.02
CA CYS A 35 6.10 -20.06 -8.14
C CYS A 35 4.70 -20.60 -7.83
N SER A 36 3.72 -19.72 -7.52
CA SER A 36 2.34 -20.13 -7.30
C SER A 36 1.68 -20.60 -8.60
N LYS A 37 0.86 -21.65 -8.49
CA LYS A 37 0.13 -22.24 -9.60
C LYS A 37 -1.26 -21.65 -9.72
N GLU A 38 -1.99 -22.00 -10.78
CA GLU A 38 -3.40 -21.60 -10.93
C GLU A 38 -4.22 -22.02 -9.70
N PRO A 39 -5.14 -21.15 -9.26
CA PRO A 39 -5.54 -19.83 -9.82
C PRO A 39 -4.71 -18.66 -9.31
N TYR A 40 -3.62 -18.88 -8.59
CA TYR A 40 -2.82 -17.84 -7.89
C TYR A 40 -1.54 -17.42 -8.63
N GLN A 41 -1.37 -17.82 -9.90
CA GLN A 41 -0.14 -17.55 -10.64
C GLN A 41 0.15 -16.05 -10.78
N GLU A 42 1.40 -15.64 -10.55
CA GLU A 42 2.60 -16.42 -10.18
C GLU A 42 3.14 -16.00 -8.82
N LEU A 43 3.27 -14.69 -8.58
CA LEU A 43 3.88 -14.09 -7.38
C LEU A 43 2.83 -13.75 -6.31
N ASN A 44 1.97 -14.71 -5.96
CA ASN A 44 1.06 -14.53 -4.85
C ASN A 44 1.83 -14.51 -3.53
N MET A 45 1.59 -13.48 -2.71
CA MET A 45 2.21 -13.29 -1.39
C MET A 45 1.20 -13.32 -0.24
N GLY A 46 -0.08 -13.61 -0.54
CA GLY A 46 -1.17 -13.69 0.44
C GLY A 46 -1.24 -15.07 1.10
N MET A 47 -1.01 -15.16 2.41
CA MET A 47 -1.06 -16.44 3.15
C MET A 47 -2.47 -16.92 3.46
N SER A 48 -3.49 -16.08 3.31
CA SER A 48 -4.88 -16.39 3.72
C SER A 48 -5.83 -16.60 2.54
N CYS A 49 -5.32 -16.67 1.30
CA CYS A 49 -6.16 -16.77 0.12
C CYS A 49 -6.43 -18.22 -0.34
N GLY A 50 -5.80 -19.23 0.29
CA GLY A 50 -5.98 -20.64 -0.03
C GLY A 50 -4.94 -21.24 -0.98
N ASP A 51 -3.88 -20.52 -1.30
CA ASP A 51 -2.73 -20.99 -2.07
C ASP A 51 -1.84 -21.92 -1.23
N ASP A 52 -0.94 -22.66 -1.90
CA ASP A 52 0.09 -23.45 -1.22
C ASP A 52 1.03 -22.56 -0.39
N LEU A 53 1.07 -22.81 0.91
CA LEU A 53 1.81 -21.97 1.84
C LEU A 53 3.32 -21.92 1.54
N ASN A 54 3.92 -23.03 1.07
CA ASN A 54 5.33 -23.04 0.70
C ASN A 54 5.59 -22.15 -0.52
N SER A 55 4.70 -22.18 -1.51
CA SER A 55 4.79 -21.29 -2.68
C SER A 55 4.70 -19.83 -2.27
N VAL A 56 3.74 -19.46 -1.40
CA VAL A 56 3.60 -18.09 -0.89
C VAL A 56 4.83 -17.64 -0.11
N GLN A 57 5.35 -18.50 0.78
CA GLN A 57 6.57 -18.19 1.53
C GLN A 57 7.80 -18.01 0.62
N ASN A 58 7.94 -18.83 -0.43
CA ASN A 58 9.01 -18.72 -1.40
C ASN A 58 8.89 -17.42 -2.22
N ASN A 59 7.67 -17.06 -2.63
CA ASN A 59 7.40 -15.79 -3.31
C ASN A 59 7.78 -14.58 -2.43
N ARG A 60 7.43 -14.61 -1.14
CA ARG A 60 7.81 -13.56 -0.18
C ARG A 60 9.33 -13.46 -0.02
N ARG A 61 10.03 -14.59 0.11
CA ARG A 61 11.49 -14.60 0.18
C ARG A 61 12.14 -14.05 -1.09
N ALA A 62 11.65 -14.46 -2.27
CA ALA A 62 12.16 -13.97 -3.55
C ALA A 62 11.99 -12.45 -3.68
N PHE A 63 10.81 -11.92 -3.36
CA PHE A 63 10.56 -10.47 -3.42
C PHE A 63 11.41 -9.70 -2.40
N ALA A 64 11.54 -10.19 -1.17
CA ALA A 64 12.38 -9.56 -0.15
C ALA A 64 13.87 -9.56 -0.57
N ALA A 65 14.38 -10.68 -1.10
CA ALA A 65 15.76 -10.82 -1.55
C ALA A 65 16.12 -9.83 -2.65
N VAL A 66 15.22 -9.60 -3.61
CA VAL A 66 15.42 -8.60 -4.69
C VAL A 66 15.52 -7.17 -4.14
N LEU A 67 14.93 -6.89 -3.00
CA LEU A 67 15.04 -5.63 -2.28
C LEU A 67 16.22 -5.59 -1.29
N GLY A 68 16.97 -6.69 -1.14
CA GLY A 68 18.04 -6.81 -0.14
C GLY A 68 17.53 -6.92 1.30
N ILE A 69 16.30 -7.40 1.49
CA ILE A 69 15.63 -7.54 2.79
C ILE A 69 15.68 -9.00 3.22
N LEU A 70 16.10 -9.24 4.45
CA LEU A 70 16.03 -10.57 5.07
C LEU A 70 14.65 -10.83 5.67
N PRO A 71 14.16 -12.09 5.69
CA PRO A 71 12.86 -12.43 6.26
C PRO A 71 12.63 -11.94 7.69
N GLU A 72 13.65 -11.97 8.52
CA GLU A 72 13.65 -11.50 9.91
C GLU A 72 13.59 -9.98 10.06
N GLN A 73 13.70 -9.24 8.98
CA GLN A 73 13.53 -7.77 8.96
C GLN A 73 12.12 -7.35 8.57
N ALA A 74 11.38 -8.21 7.86
CA ALA A 74 10.10 -7.87 7.28
C ALA A 74 8.94 -8.06 8.28
N VAL A 75 8.05 -7.08 8.34
CA VAL A 75 6.90 -7.07 9.26
C VAL A 75 5.62 -6.85 8.48
N CYS A 76 4.59 -7.64 8.80
CA CYS A 76 3.28 -7.58 8.16
C CYS A 76 2.14 -7.34 9.16
N GLY A 77 1.09 -6.64 8.72
CA GLY A 77 -0.19 -6.50 9.42
C GLY A 77 -1.29 -7.33 8.76
N GLN A 78 -2.23 -7.82 9.58
CA GLN A 78 -3.47 -8.44 9.13
C GLN A 78 -4.43 -7.35 8.66
N GLN A 79 -4.48 -7.13 7.36
CA GLN A 79 -5.31 -6.10 6.76
C GLN A 79 -6.79 -6.52 6.80
N VAL A 80 -7.62 -5.67 7.38
CA VAL A 80 -9.07 -5.86 7.54
C VAL A 80 -9.88 -4.75 6.89
N HIS A 81 -9.23 -3.90 6.08
CA HIS A 81 -9.80 -2.68 5.48
C HIS A 81 -10.24 -1.66 6.55
N GLY A 82 -9.52 -1.63 7.67
CA GLY A 82 -9.71 -0.70 8.78
C GLY A 82 -8.83 0.55 8.67
N VAL A 83 -8.61 1.18 9.85
CA VAL A 83 -7.77 2.38 9.98
C VAL A 83 -6.75 2.28 11.11
N HIS A 84 -6.58 1.09 11.67
CA HIS A 84 -5.62 0.88 12.75
C HIS A 84 -4.19 0.90 12.20
N ILE A 85 -3.33 1.65 12.89
CA ILE A 85 -1.91 1.82 12.57
C ILE A 85 -1.09 1.28 13.75
N ALA A 86 -0.28 0.26 13.49
CA ALA A 86 0.60 -0.31 14.49
C ALA A 86 2.02 0.29 14.38
N ARG A 87 2.62 0.56 15.54
CA ARG A 87 4.01 0.98 15.67
C ARG A 87 4.88 -0.25 15.75
N VAL A 88 5.89 -0.28 14.90
CA VAL A 88 6.79 -1.44 14.80
C VAL A 88 8.11 -1.10 15.47
N SER A 89 8.51 -1.93 16.43
CA SER A 89 9.77 -1.84 17.16
C SER A 89 10.84 -2.76 16.57
N ALA A 90 12.08 -2.62 17.00
CA ALA A 90 13.18 -3.49 16.57
C ALA A 90 12.94 -4.97 16.91
N GLY A 91 12.21 -5.26 18.01
CA GLY A 91 11.88 -6.61 18.42
C GLY A 91 10.77 -7.29 17.62
N ASP A 92 10.11 -6.56 16.72
CA ASP A 92 9.01 -7.07 15.89
C ASP A 92 9.48 -7.65 14.54
N GLY A 93 10.77 -7.62 14.26
CA GLY A 93 11.31 -8.15 13.01
C GLY A 93 10.87 -9.59 12.72
N GLY A 94 10.45 -9.87 11.49
CA GLY A 94 9.93 -11.16 11.04
C GLY A 94 8.43 -11.41 11.31
N ARG A 95 7.75 -10.59 12.10
CA ARG A 95 6.35 -10.80 12.47
C ARG A 95 5.42 -10.78 11.25
N GLY A 96 4.63 -11.85 11.12
CA GLY A 96 3.65 -12.01 10.05
C GLY A 96 4.24 -12.25 8.67
N PHE A 97 5.58 -12.27 8.51
CA PHE A 97 6.18 -12.39 7.20
C PHE A 97 6.18 -13.84 6.67
N LEU A 98 6.61 -14.82 7.46
CA LEU A 98 6.56 -16.24 7.11
C LEU A 98 5.62 -17.06 8.01
N ASP A 99 5.22 -16.49 9.13
CA ASP A 99 4.30 -17.11 10.08
C ASP A 99 3.17 -16.15 10.42
N VAL A 100 1.98 -16.46 9.91
CA VAL A 100 0.78 -15.64 10.12
C VAL A 100 0.32 -15.58 11.58
N SER A 101 0.72 -16.56 12.42
CA SER A 101 0.36 -16.57 13.84
C SER A 101 0.97 -15.42 14.64
N THR A 102 2.04 -14.82 14.12
CA THR A 102 2.76 -13.70 14.76
C THR A 102 2.34 -12.33 14.24
N ILE A 103 1.44 -12.27 13.26
CA ILE A 103 1.05 -11.03 12.57
C ILE A 103 0.43 -9.99 13.51
N PHE A 104 0.61 -8.70 13.23
CA PHE A 104 -0.13 -7.65 13.92
C PHE A 104 -1.62 -7.76 13.55
N ALA A 105 -2.47 -8.06 14.54
CA ALA A 105 -3.91 -8.24 14.33
C ALA A 105 -4.58 -6.93 13.88
N GLU A 106 -5.58 -7.04 13.00
CA GLU A 106 -6.48 -5.94 12.56
C GLU A 106 -5.73 -4.66 12.16
N THR A 107 -4.60 -4.77 11.43
CA THR A 107 -3.69 -3.67 11.17
C THR A 107 -3.58 -3.39 9.68
N ASP A 108 -3.99 -2.18 9.28
CA ASP A 108 -3.96 -1.69 7.89
C ASP A 108 -2.87 -0.63 7.66
N GLY A 109 -2.20 -0.18 8.72
CA GLY A 109 -1.05 0.72 8.65
C GLY A 109 0.08 0.26 9.57
N LEU A 110 1.32 0.44 9.13
CA LEU A 110 2.53 0.15 9.91
C LEU A 110 3.47 1.36 9.83
N VAL A 111 4.12 1.70 10.93
CA VAL A 111 5.07 2.83 11.01
C VAL A 111 6.25 2.47 11.92
N THR A 112 7.45 2.92 11.55
CA THR A 112 8.67 2.71 12.35
C THR A 112 9.77 3.73 12.04
N ASP A 113 10.60 4.02 13.04
CA ASP A 113 11.89 4.71 12.92
C ASP A 113 13.09 3.73 13.05
N GLN A 114 12.79 2.43 13.20
CA GLN A 114 13.81 1.43 13.46
C GLN A 114 14.55 1.02 12.19
N LYS A 115 15.87 1.21 12.18
CA LYS A 115 16.74 0.79 11.08
C LYS A 115 16.77 -0.73 10.97
N GLY A 116 16.80 -1.23 9.73
CA GLY A 116 16.84 -2.65 9.46
C GLY A 116 15.47 -3.35 9.56
N ILE A 117 14.39 -2.60 9.79
CA ILE A 117 13.01 -3.10 9.69
C ILE A 117 12.44 -2.73 8.32
N ALA A 118 11.74 -3.67 7.69
CA ALA A 118 10.99 -3.48 6.46
C ALA A 118 9.49 -3.70 6.71
N LEU A 119 8.66 -2.77 6.29
CA LEU A 119 7.21 -2.83 6.42
C LEU A 119 6.60 -3.37 5.13
N MET A 120 5.77 -4.41 5.22
CA MET A 120 5.13 -5.03 4.06
C MET A 120 3.62 -5.06 4.22
N THR A 121 2.91 -4.62 3.19
CA THR A 121 1.47 -4.70 3.04
C THR A 121 1.12 -5.35 1.70
N LEU A 122 -0.05 -5.97 1.62
CA LEU A 122 -0.50 -6.74 0.47
C LEU A 122 -1.67 -6.04 -0.22
N TYR A 123 -1.68 -6.07 -1.54
CA TYR A 123 -2.70 -5.42 -2.34
C TYR A 123 -3.05 -6.26 -3.56
N ALA A 124 -4.33 -6.29 -3.93
CA ALA A 124 -4.77 -6.69 -5.25
C ALA A 124 -5.10 -5.44 -6.07
N ASP A 125 -6.13 -4.71 -5.68
CA ASP A 125 -6.63 -3.51 -6.36
C ASP A 125 -6.68 -2.29 -5.42
N CYS A 126 -6.68 -2.50 -4.08
CA CYS A 126 -6.64 -1.42 -3.09
C CYS A 126 -5.39 -0.56 -3.22
N VAL A 127 -5.50 0.71 -2.83
CA VAL A 127 -4.43 1.69 -2.98
C VAL A 127 -3.34 1.49 -1.90
N PRO A 128 -2.08 1.22 -2.30
CA PRO A 128 -0.93 1.28 -1.40
C PRO A 128 -0.45 2.71 -1.25
N VAL A 129 -0.19 3.14 -0.02
CA VAL A 129 0.51 4.40 0.23
C VAL A 129 1.76 4.13 1.06
N LEU A 130 2.92 4.46 0.49
CA LEU A 130 4.21 4.42 1.19
C LEU A 130 4.56 5.82 1.66
N PHE A 131 5.14 5.92 2.86
CA PHE A 131 5.60 7.19 3.43
C PHE A 131 7.06 7.10 3.84
N TYR A 132 7.78 8.20 3.67
CA TYR A 132 9.13 8.37 4.17
C TYR A 132 9.40 9.82 4.58
N GLU A 133 9.93 10.00 5.78
CA GLU A 133 10.44 11.30 6.24
C GLU A 133 11.97 11.18 6.42
N PRO A 134 12.77 11.90 5.60
CA PRO A 134 14.21 11.63 5.49
C PRO A 134 15.05 12.17 6.65
N VAL A 135 14.58 13.17 7.40
CA VAL A 135 15.34 13.78 8.51
C VAL A 135 15.30 12.87 9.73
N ARG A 136 14.11 12.37 10.09
CA ARG A 136 13.90 11.43 11.20
C ARG A 136 14.12 9.98 10.78
N GLN A 137 14.16 9.73 9.47
CA GLN A 137 14.27 8.39 8.87
C GLN A 137 13.12 7.47 9.27
N VAL A 138 11.90 8.02 9.31
CA VAL A 138 10.67 7.28 9.59
C VAL A 138 10.07 6.76 8.30
N ILE A 139 9.74 5.47 8.27
CA ILE A 139 9.01 4.84 7.18
C ILE A 139 7.62 4.42 7.65
N ALA A 140 6.64 4.47 6.75
CA ALA A 140 5.32 3.93 7.02
C ALA A 140 4.66 3.39 5.74
N VAL A 141 3.65 2.53 5.93
CA VAL A 141 2.81 1.99 4.86
C VAL A 141 1.35 2.00 5.30
N SER A 142 0.44 2.31 4.38
CA SER A 142 -1.00 2.24 4.62
C SER A 142 -1.72 1.48 3.52
N HIS A 143 -2.67 0.64 3.91
CA HIS A 143 -3.61 -0.04 3.03
C HIS A 143 -4.87 0.81 2.89
N CYS A 144 -4.96 1.57 1.80
CA CYS A 144 -6.05 2.50 1.54
C CYS A 144 -7.08 1.89 0.58
N GLY A 145 -7.72 0.77 0.96
CA GLY A 145 -8.96 0.32 0.33
C GLY A 145 -10.06 1.37 0.53
N TRP A 146 -11.23 1.24 -0.12
CA TRP A 146 -12.26 2.27 -0.04
C TRP A 146 -12.68 2.61 1.42
N LYS A 147 -12.82 1.59 2.30
CA LYS A 147 -13.14 1.80 3.73
C LYS A 147 -12.02 2.55 4.45
N GLY A 148 -10.77 2.18 4.20
CA GLY A 148 -9.60 2.87 4.76
C GLY A 148 -9.50 4.31 4.24
N THR A 149 -9.83 4.54 2.95
CA THR A 149 -9.85 5.87 2.33
C THR A 149 -10.92 6.75 2.98
N VAL A 150 -12.18 6.33 3.09
CA VAL A 150 -13.22 7.11 3.78
C VAL A 150 -12.93 7.26 5.28
N GLY A 151 -12.28 6.28 5.90
CA GLY A 151 -11.78 6.34 7.29
C GLY A 151 -10.53 7.20 7.47
N LYS A 152 -9.98 7.77 6.37
CA LYS A 152 -8.85 8.70 6.34
C LYS A 152 -7.53 8.10 6.87
N ILE A 153 -7.24 6.81 6.59
CA ILE A 153 -6.03 6.16 7.09
C ILE A 153 -4.75 6.85 6.60
N ALA A 154 -4.72 7.39 5.37
CA ALA A 154 -3.57 8.11 4.84
C ALA A 154 -3.27 9.39 5.63
N SER A 155 -4.30 10.20 5.93
CA SER A 155 -4.17 11.41 6.77
C SER A 155 -3.77 11.06 8.20
N ARG A 156 -4.41 10.03 8.79
CA ARG A 156 -4.06 9.53 10.13
C ARG A 156 -2.61 9.06 10.23
N MET A 157 -2.06 8.45 9.17
CA MET A 157 -0.65 8.08 9.15
C MET A 157 0.26 9.30 9.22
N VAL A 158 -0.07 10.38 8.52
CA VAL A 158 0.66 11.65 8.61
C VAL A 158 0.60 12.22 10.02
N ASP A 159 -0.57 12.15 10.67
CA ASP A 159 -0.73 12.60 12.05
C ASP A 159 0.16 11.78 13.01
N VAL A 160 0.14 10.45 12.91
CA VAL A 160 1.01 9.56 13.72
C VAL A 160 2.49 9.88 13.48
N MET A 161 2.92 10.06 12.23
CA MET A 161 4.32 10.42 11.93
C MET A 161 4.70 11.77 12.53
N ALA A 162 3.81 12.76 12.46
CA ALA A 162 4.08 14.10 12.99
C ALA A 162 4.06 14.14 14.52
N GLU A 163 3.07 13.54 15.16
CA GLU A 163 2.83 13.65 16.59
C GLU A 163 3.74 12.74 17.41
N GLU A 164 3.98 11.52 16.94
CA GLU A 164 4.71 10.52 17.71
C GLU A 164 6.18 10.40 17.32
N TYR A 165 6.50 10.63 16.04
CA TYR A 165 7.88 10.58 15.55
C TYR A 165 8.46 11.96 15.27
N GLN A 166 7.69 13.04 15.53
CA GLN A 166 8.12 14.44 15.34
C GLN A 166 8.59 14.72 13.89
N CYS A 167 7.97 14.03 12.94
CA CYS A 167 8.19 14.29 11.52
C CYS A 167 7.60 15.65 11.12
N SER A 168 8.31 16.38 10.28
CA SER A 168 7.78 17.61 9.68
C SER A 168 6.87 17.24 8.50
N ARG A 169 5.59 17.66 8.54
CA ARG A 169 4.58 17.29 7.52
C ARG A 169 5.01 17.66 6.11
N ASN A 170 5.67 18.81 5.93
CA ASN A 170 6.20 19.27 4.65
C ASN A 170 7.44 18.49 4.18
N GLU A 171 8.10 17.70 5.05
CA GLU A 171 9.21 16.84 4.69
C GLU A 171 8.79 15.40 4.39
N ILE A 172 7.57 15.00 4.79
CA ILE A 172 7.05 13.66 4.49
C ILE A 172 6.84 13.53 2.98
N ARG A 173 7.37 12.45 2.43
CA ARG A 173 7.11 12.01 1.06
C ARG A 173 6.12 10.88 1.07
N ALA A 174 5.12 10.95 0.21
CA ALA A 174 4.10 9.94 0.07
C ALA A 174 4.02 9.42 -1.37
N VAL A 175 3.88 8.12 -1.52
CA VAL A 175 3.80 7.47 -2.82
C VAL A 175 2.53 6.63 -2.90
N ILE A 176 1.62 7.02 -3.77
CA ILE A 176 0.42 6.27 -4.12
C ILE A 176 0.81 5.29 -5.23
N GLY A 177 0.87 4.00 -4.87
CA GLY A 177 1.39 2.95 -5.75
C GLY A 177 0.35 2.40 -6.73
N PRO A 178 0.75 1.37 -7.51
CA PRO A 178 -0.13 0.70 -8.47
C PRO A 178 -1.37 0.14 -7.78
N SER A 179 -2.55 0.47 -8.32
CA SER A 179 -3.86 0.08 -7.78
C SER A 179 -4.96 0.29 -8.82
N ILE A 180 -6.22 0.04 -8.49
CA ILE A 180 -7.33 0.22 -9.41
C ILE A 180 -7.54 1.70 -9.76
N SER A 181 -7.71 2.01 -11.05
CA SER A 181 -8.00 3.37 -11.52
C SER A 181 -9.50 3.67 -11.46
N GLN A 182 -9.86 4.96 -11.48
CA GLN A 182 -11.26 5.41 -11.52
C GLN A 182 -12.09 4.72 -12.61
N ASP A 183 -11.54 4.62 -13.82
CA ASP A 183 -12.25 4.01 -14.95
C ASP A 183 -12.66 2.55 -14.73
N ALA A 184 -11.95 1.84 -13.85
CA ALA A 184 -12.16 0.43 -13.55
C ALA A 184 -12.86 0.20 -12.20
N TYR A 185 -12.97 1.23 -11.36
CA TYR A 185 -13.51 1.09 -10.00
C TYR A 185 -14.93 1.64 -9.91
N GLU A 186 -15.90 0.83 -10.32
CA GLU A 186 -17.32 1.10 -10.21
C GLU A 186 -17.85 0.57 -8.88
N VAL A 187 -18.67 1.38 -8.20
CA VAL A 187 -19.25 1.08 -6.89
C VAL A 187 -20.72 1.47 -6.85
N ASP A 188 -21.45 0.90 -5.91
CA ASP A 188 -22.87 1.16 -5.70
C ASP A 188 -23.15 2.42 -4.87
N LEU A 189 -24.42 2.85 -4.83
CA LEU A 189 -24.86 4.04 -4.13
C LEU A 189 -24.46 4.07 -2.65
N PRO A 190 -24.59 2.98 -1.84
CA PRO A 190 -24.13 2.97 -0.46
C PRO A 190 -22.66 3.34 -0.29
N VAL A 191 -21.78 2.89 -1.18
CA VAL A 191 -20.36 3.27 -1.14
C VAL A 191 -20.18 4.73 -1.55
N LEU A 192 -20.88 5.20 -2.59
CA LEU A 192 -20.83 6.62 -3.02
C LEU A 192 -21.26 7.57 -1.89
N GLU A 193 -22.30 7.22 -1.14
CA GLU A 193 -22.77 8.00 0.00
C GLU A 193 -21.69 8.12 1.08
N ARG A 194 -20.93 7.05 1.35
CA ARG A 194 -19.82 7.09 2.31
C ARG A 194 -18.73 8.06 1.89
N PHE A 195 -18.43 8.18 0.58
CA PHE A 195 -17.49 9.17 0.06
C PHE A 195 -18.04 10.59 0.21
N ARG A 196 -19.33 10.82 -0.07
CA ARG A 196 -20.00 12.12 0.12
C ARG A 196 -20.02 12.58 1.56
N GLU A 197 -20.25 11.65 2.50
CA GLU A 197 -20.18 11.93 3.94
C GLU A 197 -18.75 12.27 4.40
N ALA A 198 -17.73 11.61 3.84
CA ALA A 198 -16.36 11.73 4.29
C ALA A 198 -15.61 12.96 3.73
N PHE A 199 -15.98 13.39 2.51
CA PHE A 199 -15.20 14.38 1.75
C PHE A 199 -16.07 15.49 1.15
N SER A 200 -15.70 16.76 1.41
CA SER A 200 -16.34 17.92 0.80
C SER A 200 -16.15 17.99 -0.73
N PHE A 201 -15.11 17.33 -1.23
CA PHE A 201 -14.76 17.27 -2.66
C PHE A 201 -15.26 15.97 -3.32
N ALA A 202 -16.18 15.23 -2.71
CA ALA A 202 -16.62 13.92 -3.21
C ALA A 202 -17.09 13.95 -4.67
N GLU A 203 -17.85 14.97 -5.06
CA GLU A 203 -18.37 15.08 -6.43
C GLU A 203 -17.28 15.30 -7.49
N GLU A 204 -16.08 15.72 -7.10
CA GLU A 204 -14.95 15.87 -8.01
C GLU A 204 -14.19 14.54 -8.27
N ILE A 205 -14.36 13.56 -7.37
CA ILE A 205 -13.73 12.23 -7.46
C ILE A 205 -14.71 11.14 -7.86
N ILE A 206 -16.01 11.45 -7.97
CA ILE A 206 -17.06 10.51 -8.38
C ILE A 206 -17.48 10.85 -9.81
N LEU A 207 -17.36 9.87 -10.70
CA LEU A 207 -17.91 9.93 -12.06
C LEU A 207 -19.22 9.12 -12.07
N PRO A 208 -20.40 9.75 -12.20
CA PRO A 208 -21.67 9.03 -12.26
C PRO A 208 -21.72 8.07 -13.45
N VAL A 209 -22.28 6.87 -13.26
CA VAL A 209 -22.54 5.88 -14.30
C VAL A 209 -24.05 5.82 -14.55
N ASP A 210 -24.85 5.67 -13.49
CA ASP A 210 -26.30 5.68 -13.51
C ASP A 210 -26.85 6.20 -12.16
N GLU A 211 -28.15 6.01 -11.88
CA GLU A 211 -28.79 6.47 -10.64
C GLU A 211 -28.29 5.74 -9.39
N THR A 212 -27.65 4.56 -9.55
CA THR A 212 -27.27 3.66 -8.46
C THR A 212 -25.76 3.36 -8.41
N HIS A 213 -25.02 3.71 -9.46
CA HIS A 213 -23.60 3.41 -9.56
C HIS A 213 -22.78 4.62 -10.00
N GLY A 214 -21.53 4.62 -9.58
CA GLY A 214 -20.52 5.61 -9.99
C GLY A 214 -19.11 5.04 -9.88
N LYS A 215 -18.18 5.70 -10.56
CA LYS A 215 -16.75 5.35 -10.50
C LYS A 215 -16.02 6.32 -9.59
N VAL A 216 -15.25 5.79 -8.64
CA VAL A 216 -14.55 6.59 -7.64
C VAL A 216 -13.05 6.65 -7.95
N ASP A 217 -12.47 7.84 -7.91
CA ASP A 217 -11.03 8.06 -7.98
C ASP A 217 -10.39 7.93 -6.60
N LEU A 218 -9.94 6.71 -6.26
CA LEU A 218 -9.24 6.47 -5.00
C LEU A 218 -7.86 7.14 -4.96
N TRP A 219 -7.21 7.32 -6.11
CA TRP A 219 -5.89 7.97 -6.15
C TRP A 219 -6.01 9.44 -5.76
N GLU A 220 -6.94 10.15 -6.38
CA GLU A 220 -7.20 11.56 -6.09
C GLU A 220 -7.77 11.76 -4.68
N ALA A 221 -8.65 10.86 -4.20
CA ALA A 221 -9.14 10.89 -2.83
C ALA A 221 -8.01 10.83 -1.79
N ASN A 222 -7.06 9.90 -1.96
CA ASN A 222 -5.92 9.78 -1.05
C ASN A 222 -4.92 10.94 -1.25
N ARG A 223 -4.69 11.39 -2.49
CA ARG A 223 -3.81 12.54 -2.75
C ARG A 223 -4.31 13.81 -2.05
N ARG A 224 -5.61 14.10 -2.12
CA ARG A 224 -6.21 15.26 -1.44
C ARG A 224 -6.11 15.16 0.07
N GLN A 225 -6.37 13.98 0.64
CA GLN A 225 -6.16 13.75 2.08
C GLN A 225 -4.74 14.07 2.53
N LEU A 226 -3.74 13.68 1.74
CA LEU A 226 -2.33 13.96 2.03
C LEU A 226 -2.02 15.46 1.98
N LEU A 227 -2.57 16.18 1.00
CA LEU A 227 -2.45 17.65 0.92
C LEU A 227 -3.14 18.35 2.10
N GLU A 228 -4.36 17.93 2.44
CA GLU A 228 -5.09 18.45 3.61
C GLU A 228 -4.35 18.16 4.93
N ALA A 229 -3.62 17.02 5.00
CA ALA A 229 -2.77 16.68 6.13
C ALA A 229 -1.47 17.49 6.20
N GLY A 230 -1.18 18.33 5.21
CA GLY A 230 -0.05 19.27 5.21
C GLY A 230 1.19 18.82 4.44
N LEU A 231 1.09 17.79 3.60
CA LEU A 231 2.15 17.46 2.66
C LEU A 231 2.19 18.48 1.52
N VAL A 232 3.36 18.75 0.98
CA VAL A 232 3.50 19.60 -0.21
C VAL A 232 3.29 18.77 -1.49
N PRO A 233 2.72 19.37 -2.55
CA PRO A 233 2.40 18.64 -3.78
C PRO A 233 3.59 17.89 -4.40
N GLU A 234 4.77 18.49 -4.36
CA GLU A 234 6.01 17.95 -4.92
C GLU A 234 6.51 16.70 -4.19
N HIS A 235 6.02 16.46 -2.98
CA HIS A 235 6.33 15.29 -2.16
C HIS A 235 5.29 14.17 -2.27
N ILE A 236 4.31 14.30 -3.17
CA ILE A 236 3.31 13.26 -3.42
C ILE A 236 3.48 12.76 -4.86
N GLU A 237 3.81 11.48 -5.02
CA GLU A 237 3.87 10.83 -6.33
C GLU A 237 2.76 9.81 -6.47
N VAL A 238 2.02 9.89 -7.59
CA VAL A 238 0.99 8.91 -7.96
C VAL A 238 1.52 8.06 -9.11
N SER A 239 1.42 6.74 -9.00
CA SER A 239 1.97 5.82 -10.00
C SER A 239 1.30 5.92 -11.37
N GLY A 240 -0.01 6.17 -11.40
CA GLY A 240 -0.83 6.11 -12.61
C GLY A 240 -0.96 4.70 -13.21
N LEU A 241 -0.54 3.65 -12.51
CA LEU A 241 -0.57 2.26 -12.97
C LEU A 241 -1.82 1.55 -12.44
N CYS A 242 -2.72 1.19 -13.37
CA CYS A 242 -3.96 0.49 -13.05
C CYS A 242 -3.74 -1.02 -12.99
N THR A 243 -4.04 -1.65 -11.86
CA THR A 243 -3.92 -3.10 -11.66
C THR A 243 -4.98 -3.89 -12.42
N PHE A 244 -6.14 -3.32 -12.70
CA PHE A 244 -7.22 -3.97 -13.44
C PHE A 244 -6.93 -4.08 -14.95
N ARG A 245 -6.29 -3.05 -15.54
CA ARG A 245 -6.02 -2.97 -16.99
C ARG A 245 -4.70 -3.58 -17.40
N SER A 246 -3.78 -3.76 -16.48
CA SER A 246 -2.47 -4.34 -16.80
C SER A 246 -2.54 -5.86 -16.79
N GLU A 247 -1.79 -6.52 -17.68
CA GLU A 247 -1.55 -7.97 -17.61
C GLU A 247 -0.88 -8.39 -16.28
N GLU A 248 -0.48 -7.42 -15.50
CA GLU A 248 0.17 -7.53 -14.19
C GLU A 248 -0.82 -7.48 -13.01
N ARG A 249 -2.12 -7.71 -13.25
CA ARG A 249 -3.15 -7.78 -12.20
C ARG A 249 -2.68 -8.72 -11.09
N ARG A 250 -2.64 -8.20 -9.86
CA ARG A 250 -2.24 -8.97 -8.69
C ARG A 250 -3.30 -10.00 -8.34
N VAL A 251 -2.86 -11.19 -7.91
CA VAL A 251 -3.76 -12.21 -7.41
C VAL A 251 -4.03 -11.96 -5.94
N GLY A 252 -5.29 -11.76 -5.58
CA GLY A 252 -5.74 -11.55 -4.21
C GLY A 252 -7.25 -11.50 -4.17
N LYS A 253 -7.84 -11.69 -2.98
CA LYS A 253 -9.29 -11.55 -2.80
C LYS A 253 -9.74 -10.18 -3.28
N GLU A 254 -10.78 -10.18 -4.09
CA GLU A 254 -11.46 -8.98 -4.54
C GLU A 254 -11.80 -8.08 -3.36
N CYS A 255 -11.57 -6.77 -3.53
CA CYS A 255 -12.11 -5.76 -2.64
C CYS A 255 -13.61 -5.64 -2.93
N LEU A 256 -14.41 -6.49 -2.30
CA LEU A 256 -15.86 -6.35 -2.26
C LEU A 256 -16.26 -5.36 -1.17
#